data_6fa649e8e957560c8240d868a618736c
#
_entry.id   6fa649e8e957560c8240d868a618736c
#
_cell.length_a   1.000
_cell.length_b   1.000
_cell.length_c   1.000
_cell.angle_alpha   90.00
_cell.angle_beta   90.00
_cell.angle_gamma   90.00
#
_symmetry.space_group_name_H-M   'P 1'
#
loop_
_entity.id
_entity.type
_entity.pdbx_description
1 polymer ?
#
loop_
_entity_poly.entity_id
_entity_poly.type
_entity_poly.pdbx_seq_one_letter_code
_entity_poly.pdbx_strand_id
1 'polypeptide(L)'
;MGQIGQDGLRLLSELWGEQTPASLRALSEIEGLRKTWTQQFVWQEGVLRLRNKDDLPPAHLTVRSPYDHDAHYGHKRDLAWFGYKVHFSETCDEDLPHLLTHVEMTDATTTDMEQTEAIQQALQQRGLSPSEHLLDAGYVDAGIILHNREQQEIEVIGPVSQNNQWQAKAGEGYDLASFSIDWQKRQATCPQGNTSVKWTPRTDQHGHPKVAIRFGLHDCRACPARPQCTRSAAAPRILAVRTQEEFEVLQSARKLQDTKAFRARYAQRSGIEGTHSQAVRSLGLVAHGISVCRKRHCRMCLPLQPSISSVSMPFWRGKRQRRRALHASLP
;
A
#
# COMPACT_ATOMS: atom_id res chain seq x y z
N MET A 1 2.47 -10.47 36.04
CA MET A 1 1.52 -10.22 34.94
C MET A 1 0.07 -10.45 35.36
N GLY A 2 -0.26 -11.51 36.11
CA GLY A 2 -1.65 -11.74 36.57
C GLY A 2 -2.22 -10.60 37.42
N GLN A 3 -1.42 -10.07 38.35
CA GLN A 3 -1.85 -8.94 39.19
C GLN A 3 -2.21 -7.69 38.38
N ILE A 4 -1.35 -7.30 37.42
CA ILE A 4 -1.60 -6.15 36.53
C ILE A 4 -2.92 -6.33 35.77
N GLY A 5 -3.18 -7.54 35.27
CA GLY A 5 -4.43 -7.85 34.59
C GLY A 5 -5.65 -7.69 35.49
N GLN A 6 -5.57 -8.18 36.71
CA GLN A 6 -6.65 -8.07 37.71
C GLN A 6 -6.89 -6.60 38.14
N ASP A 7 -5.82 -5.83 38.36
CA ASP A 7 -5.93 -4.43 38.72
C ASP A 7 -6.56 -3.61 37.59
N GLY A 8 -6.18 -3.90 36.34
CA GLY A 8 -6.80 -3.28 35.16
C GLY A 8 -8.27 -3.66 35.00
N LEU A 9 -8.63 -4.93 35.23
CA LEU A 9 -10.02 -5.36 35.19
C LEU A 9 -10.85 -4.63 36.26
N ARG A 10 -10.33 -4.56 37.49
CA ARG A 10 -11.00 -3.86 38.60
C ARG A 10 -11.23 -2.39 38.25
N LEU A 11 -10.19 -1.71 37.78
CA LEU A 11 -10.29 -0.30 37.38
C LEU A 11 -11.33 -0.09 36.26
N LEU A 12 -11.31 -0.94 35.24
CA LEU A 12 -12.29 -0.87 34.15
C LEU A 12 -13.70 -1.17 34.65
N SER A 13 -13.88 -2.13 35.57
CA SER A 13 -15.19 -2.43 36.15
C SER A 13 -15.77 -1.24 36.93
N GLU A 14 -14.96 -0.54 37.71
CA GLU A 14 -15.36 0.68 38.43
C GLU A 14 -15.73 1.80 37.46
N LEU A 15 -14.93 2.00 36.40
CA LEU A 15 -15.18 3.03 35.37
C LEU A 15 -16.47 2.76 34.57
N TRP A 16 -16.88 1.50 34.42
CA TRP A 16 -18.13 1.13 33.75
C TRP A 16 -19.30 0.88 34.73
N GLY A 17 -19.07 1.10 36.02
CA GLY A 17 -20.12 1.05 37.04
C GLY A 17 -21.18 2.15 36.87
N GLU A 18 -22.39 1.89 37.39
CA GLU A 18 -23.54 2.81 37.23
C GLU A 18 -23.31 4.20 37.82
N GLN A 19 -22.52 4.29 38.89
CA GLN A 19 -22.24 5.55 39.59
C GLN A 19 -21.15 6.40 38.92
N THR A 20 -20.43 5.86 37.93
CA THR A 20 -19.32 6.58 37.29
C THR A 20 -19.83 7.49 36.15
N PRO A 21 -19.52 8.78 36.18
CA PRO A 21 -19.94 9.70 35.12
C PRO A 21 -19.47 9.24 33.73
N ALA A 22 -20.36 9.29 32.75
CA ALA A 22 -20.06 8.87 31.39
C ALA A 22 -18.90 9.68 30.75
N SER A 23 -18.70 10.93 31.20
CA SER A 23 -17.60 11.77 30.74
C SER A 23 -16.21 11.21 31.04
N LEU A 24 -16.05 10.45 32.12
CA LEU A 24 -14.78 9.78 32.42
C LEU A 24 -14.46 8.69 31.39
N ARG A 25 -15.46 7.94 30.91
CA ARG A 25 -15.28 6.90 29.91
C ARG A 25 -14.84 7.47 28.54
N ALA A 26 -15.18 8.73 28.29
CA ALA A 26 -14.83 9.43 27.04
C ALA A 26 -13.40 10.01 27.02
N LEU A 27 -12.66 9.91 28.14
CA LEU A 27 -11.27 10.32 28.18
C LEU A 27 -10.40 9.39 27.30
N SER A 28 -9.52 9.97 26.53
CA SER A 28 -8.60 9.25 25.64
C SER A 28 -7.75 8.22 26.36
N GLU A 29 -7.32 8.57 27.58
CA GLU A 29 -6.50 7.72 28.45
C GLU A 29 -7.26 6.48 28.91
N ILE A 30 -8.55 6.63 29.22
CA ILE A 30 -9.40 5.51 29.63
C ILE A 30 -9.72 4.60 28.44
N GLU A 31 -10.00 5.17 27.30
CA GLU A 31 -10.21 4.37 26.07
C GLU A 31 -8.91 3.64 25.66
N GLY A 32 -7.76 4.29 25.80
CA GLY A 32 -6.46 3.68 25.60
C GLY A 32 -6.19 2.53 26.56
N LEU A 33 -6.49 2.70 27.84
CA LEU A 33 -6.41 1.63 28.84
C LEU A 33 -7.32 0.45 28.46
N ARG A 34 -8.59 0.73 28.12
CA ARG A 34 -9.56 -0.30 27.73
C ARG A 34 -9.08 -1.09 26.53
N LYS A 35 -8.65 -0.42 25.45
CA LYS A 35 -8.12 -1.06 24.24
C LYS A 35 -6.89 -1.89 24.55
N THR A 36 -5.91 -1.34 25.26
CA THR A 36 -4.68 -2.03 25.63
C THR A 36 -4.96 -3.25 26.50
N TRP A 37 -5.84 -3.12 27.47
CA TRP A 37 -6.20 -4.23 28.35
C TRP A 37 -6.92 -5.35 27.59
N THR A 38 -7.94 -5.03 26.80
CA THR A 38 -8.71 -6.03 26.04
C THR A 38 -7.87 -6.75 24.96
N GLN A 39 -6.85 -6.11 24.44
CA GLN A 39 -5.94 -6.76 23.48
C GLN A 39 -4.90 -7.67 24.14
N GLN A 40 -4.56 -7.43 25.43
CA GLN A 40 -3.55 -8.22 26.14
C GLN A 40 -4.17 -9.36 26.96
N PHE A 41 -5.36 -9.18 27.46
CA PHE A 41 -6.03 -10.14 28.35
C PHE A 41 -7.31 -10.69 27.74
N VAL A 42 -7.62 -11.93 28.12
CA VAL A 42 -8.87 -12.61 27.76
C VAL A 42 -9.39 -13.38 28.95
N TRP A 43 -10.71 -13.38 29.09
CA TRP A 43 -11.40 -14.21 30.06
C TRP A 43 -11.69 -15.58 29.46
N GLN A 44 -11.10 -16.63 29.98
CA GLN A 44 -11.29 -17.99 29.51
C GLN A 44 -11.51 -18.94 30.67
N GLU A 45 -12.57 -19.72 30.63
CA GLU A 45 -12.91 -20.71 31.67
C GLU A 45 -12.93 -20.16 33.09
N GLY A 46 -13.43 -18.95 33.28
CA GLY A 46 -13.50 -18.28 34.58
C GLY A 46 -12.17 -17.72 35.08
N VAL A 47 -11.12 -17.73 34.27
CA VAL A 47 -9.79 -17.21 34.63
C VAL A 47 -9.35 -16.13 33.66
N LEU A 48 -8.81 -15.05 34.20
CA LEU A 48 -8.16 -14.00 33.42
C LEU A 48 -6.76 -14.45 33.03
N ARG A 49 -6.47 -14.53 31.74
CA ARG A 49 -5.14 -14.88 31.20
C ARG A 49 -4.64 -13.86 30.17
N LEU A 50 -3.33 -13.82 29.97
CA LEU A 50 -2.73 -13.14 28.84
C LEU A 50 -3.10 -13.87 27.54
N ARG A 51 -3.35 -13.10 26.48
CA ARG A 51 -3.51 -13.65 25.13
C ARG A 51 -2.19 -14.21 24.63
N ASN A 52 -2.27 -15.29 23.90
CA ASN A 52 -1.15 -15.85 23.16
C ASN A 52 -0.91 -15.04 21.87
N LYS A 53 0.23 -15.27 21.20
CA LYS A 53 0.56 -14.59 19.94
C LYS A 53 -0.53 -14.75 18.86
N ASP A 54 -1.14 -15.92 18.81
CA ASP A 54 -2.17 -16.27 17.83
C ASP A 54 -3.56 -15.70 18.19
N ASP A 55 -3.72 -15.23 19.43
CA ASP A 55 -4.95 -14.61 19.95
C ASP A 55 -4.93 -13.07 19.81
N LEU A 56 -3.81 -12.48 19.42
CA LEU A 56 -3.69 -11.03 19.34
C LEU A 56 -4.51 -10.48 18.16
N PRO A 57 -5.08 -9.27 18.29
CA PRO A 57 -5.76 -8.61 17.18
C PRO A 57 -4.78 -8.32 16.03
N PRO A 58 -5.28 -8.13 14.80
CA PRO A 58 -4.48 -7.68 13.67
C PRO A 58 -3.66 -6.43 13.97
N ALA A 59 -2.51 -6.29 13.31
CA ALA A 59 -1.54 -5.23 13.59
C ALA A 59 -2.13 -3.80 13.54
N HIS A 60 -3.05 -3.55 12.61
CA HIS A 60 -3.73 -2.26 12.44
C HIS A 60 -4.76 -1.95 13.56
N LEU A 61 -5.17 -2.93 14.35
CA LEU A 61 -6.05 -2.75 15.51
C LEU A 61 -5.27 -2.75 16.83
N THR A 62 -3.99 -3.08 16.78
CA THR A 62 -3.18 -3.25 17.99
C THR A 62 -2.64 -1.90 18.49
N VAL A 63 -3.07 -1.49 19.67
CA VAL A 63 -2.47 -0.34 20.39
C VAL A 63 -1.10 -0.75 20.89
N ARG A 64 -0.06 -0.02 20.48
CA ARG A 64 1.34 -0.29 20.86
C ARG A 64 1.88 0.72 21.85
N SER A 65 1.28 1.91 21.87
CA SER A 65 1.65 2.97 22.81
C SER A 65 0.41 3.51 23.51
N PRO A 66 0.39 3.64 24.83
CA PRO A 66 -0.71 4.29 25.55
C PRO A 66 -0.73 5.81 25.30
N TYR A 67 0.34 6.37 24.75
CA TYR A 67 0.47 7.81 24.48
C TYR A 67 0.09 8.20 23.05
N ASP A 68 0.07 7.21 22.16
CA ASP A 68 -0.26 7.39 20.74
C ASP A 68 -0.92 6.09 20.21
N HIS A 69 -2.25 6.12 20.18
CA HIS A 69 -3.03 4.93 19.83
C HIS A 69 -3.04 4.63 18.33
N ASP A 70 -2.68 5.63 17.52
CA ASP A 70 -2.67 5.54 16.07
C ASP A 70 -1.29 5.12 15.53
N ALA A 71 -0.28 5.08 16.42
CA ALA A 71 1.04 4.58 16.07
C ALA A 71 1.03 3.06 15.98
N HIS A 72 1.22 2.53 14.77
CA HIS A 72 1.22 1.10 14.50
C HIS A 72 2.62 0.57 14.21
N TYR A 73 2.75 -0.76 14.25
CA TYR A 73 3.99 -1.45 13.88
C TYR A 73 4.07 -1.60 12.36
N GLY A 74 5.16 -1.08 11.79
CA GLY A 74 5.53 -1.23 10.40
C GLY A 74 6.78 -2.09 10.24
N HIS A 75 6.86 -2.78 9.11
CA HIS A 75 8.04 -3.55 8.72
C HIS A 75 8.26 -3.44 7.21
N LYS A 76 9.48 -3.10 6.81
CA LYS A 76 9.88 -3.04 5.39
C LYS A 76 11.29 -3.59 5.24
N ARG A 77 11.41 -4.76 4.60
CA ARG A 77 12.68 -5.51 4.52
C ARG A 77 13.20 -5.82 5.93
N ASP A 78 14.40 -5.35 6.27
CA ASP A 78 15.03 -5.58 7.57
C ASP A 78 14.75 -4.46 8.58
N LEU A 79 13.99 -3.44 8.19
CA LEU A 79 13.65 -2.32 9.05
C LEU A 79 12.26 -2.53 9.67
N ALA A 80 12.21 -2.43 11.00
CA ALA A 80 10.98 -2.44 11.78
C ALA A 80 10.89 -1.14 12.58
N TRP A 81 9.69 -0.55 12.64
CA TRP A 81 9.45 0.69 13.39
C TRP A 81 8.06 0.72 13.99
N PHE A 82 7.85 1.64 14.93
CA PHE A 82 6.54 2.03 15.42
C PHE A 82 6.26 3.47 15.04
N GLY A 83 5.05 3.76 14.57
CA GLY A 83 4.63 5.11 14.23
C GLY A 83 3.94 5.19 12.89
N TYR A 84 4.46 6.03 12.02
CA TYR A 84 3.80 6.49 10.82
C TYR A 84 4.71 6.34 9.61
N LYS A 85 4.12 6.48 8.43
CA LYS A 85 4.80 6.74 7.17
C LYS A 85 4.55 8.19 6.76
N VAL A 86 5.51 8.78 6.08
CA VAL A 86 5.32 10.06 5.41
C VAL A 86 5.48 9.89 3.91
N HIS A 87 4.60 10.51 3.17
CA HIS A 87 4.56 10.52 1.73
C HIS A 87 4.80 11.95 1.23
N PHE A 88 5.77 12.13 0.37
CA PHE A 88 6.08 13.41 -0.25
C PHE A 88 5.72 13.40 -1.73
N SER A 89 5.11 14.48 -2.20
CA SER A 89 5.01 14.78 -3.64
C SER A 89 5.80 16.05 -3.95
N GLU A 90 6.58 16.01 -5.01
CA GLU A 90 7.51 17.06 -5.40
C GLU A 90 7.44 17.27 -6.91
N THR A 91 7.63 18.52 -7.38
CA THR A 91 7.80 18.80 -8.80
C THR A 91 9.15 18.28 -9.28
N CYS A 92 9.22 17.82 -10.55
CA CYS A 92 10.45 17.29 -11.14
C CYS A 92 10.68 17.78 -12.57
N ASP A 93 10.14 18.92 -12.90
CA ASP A 93 10.41 19.58 -14.19
C ASP A 93 11.87 20.04 -14.22
N GLU A 94 12.59 19.76 -15.32
CA GLU A 94 14.03 19.98 -15.43
C GLU A 94 14.46 21.45 -15.25
N ASP A 95 13.63 22.38 -15.73
CA ASP A 95 13.92 23.82 -15.72
C ASP A 95 13.29 24.56 -14.52
N LEU A 96 12.69 23.86 -13.58
CA LEU A 96 11.98 24.45 -12.45
C LEU A 96 12.55 23.95 -11.11
N PRO A 97 12.43 24.75 -10.04
CA PRO A 97 12.85 24.29 -8.73
C PRO A 97 11.99 23.12 -8.26
N HIS A 98 12.60 22.20 -7.56
CA HIS A 98 11.92 21.09 -6.89
C HIS A 98 11.13 21.63 -5.70
N LEU A 99 9.80 21.60 -5.78
CA LEU A 99 8.89 22.12 -4.77
C LEU A 99 8.03 21.00 -4.21
N LEU A 100 7.98 20.88 -2.90
CA LEU A 100 7.02 19.99 -2.22
C LEU A 100 5.60 20.49 -2.50
N THR A 101 4.82 19.68 -3.20
CA THR A 101 3.44 19.98 -3.57
C THR A 101 2.44 19.36 -2.61
N HIS A 102 2.81 18.23 -1.97
CA HIS A 102 1.97 17.57 -0.98
C HIS A 102 2.82 16.80 0.03
N VAL A 103 2.32 16.76 1.26
CA VAL A 103 2.84 15.92 2.35
C VAL A 103 1.66 15.23 2.99
N GLU A 104 1.68 13.90 2.97
CA GLU A 104 0.67 13.06 3.62
C GLU A 104 1.33 12.20 4.69
N MET A 105 0.62 11.95 5.77
CA MET A 105 1.09 11.08 6.84
C MET A 105 0.05 10.00 7.12
N THR A 106 0.46 8.76 7.07
CA THR A 106 -0.40 7.61 7.32
C THR A 106 0.16 6.76 8.47
N ASP A 107 -0.66 5.92 9.06
CA ASP A 107 -0.16 4.91 9.97
C ASP A 107 0.77 3.91 9.24
N ALA A 108 1.60 3.20 10.00
CA ALA A 108 2.60 2.30 9.43
C ALA A 108 2.01 1.08 8.71
N THR A 109 0.73 0.74 8.92
CA THR A 109 0.08 -0.43 8.30
C THR A 109 -0.59 -0.10 6.97
N THR A 110 -0.89 1.16 6.72
CA THR A 110 -1.46 1.61 5.43
C THR A 110 -0.48 1.35 4.29
N THR A 111 -0.94 0.74 3.21
CA THR A 111 -0.07 0.46 2.07
C THR A 111 0.16 1.73 1.23
N ASP A 112 1.32 1.81 0.59
CA ASP A 112 1.65 2.97 -0.25
C ASP A 112 0.66 3.09 -1.43
N MET A 113 0.18 1.97 -1.95
CA MET A 113 -0.77 1.91 -3.05
C MET A 113 -2.14 2.54 -2.70
N GLU A 114 -2.63 2.31 -1.48
CA GLU A 114 -3.89 2.89 -1.00
C GLU A 114 -3.87 4.41 -0.93
N GLN A 115 -2.66 5.00 -0.86
CA GLN A 115 -2.50 6.45 -0.77
C GLN A 115 -2.42 7.16 -2.13
N THR A 116 -2.18 6.45 -3.21
CA THR A 116 -1.99 7.08 -4.53
C THR A 116 -3.18 7.95 -4.92
N GLU A 117 -4.39 7.40 -4.84
CA GLU A 117 -5.60 8.14 -5.20
C GLU A 117 -5.88 9.32 -4.26
N ALA A 118 -5.76 9.13 -2.95
CA ALA A 118 -5.96 10.19 -1.96
C ALA A 118 -5.01 11.37 -2.18
N ILE A 119 -3.74 11.10 -2.48
CA ILE A 119 -2.73 12.13 -2.77
C ILE A 119 -3.06 12.85 -4.08
N GLN A 120 -3.47 12.14 -5.12
CA GLN A 120 -3.86 12.74 -6.38
C GLN A 120 -5.09 13.64 -6.23
N GLN A 121 -6.09 13.21 -5.45
CA GLN A 121 -7.26 14.03 -5.11
C GLN A 121 -6.88 15.29 -4.33
N ALA A 122 -5.95 15.18 -3.37
CA ALA A 122 -5.46 16.33 -2.62
C ALA A 122 -4.68 17.32 -3.50
N LEU A 123 -3.91 16.83 -4.47
CA LEU A 123 -3.24 17.66 -5.48
C LEU A 123 -4.26 18.35 -6.39
N GLN A 124 -5.29 17.63 -6.83
CA GLN A 124 -6.36 18.17 -7.68
C GLN A 124 -7.14 19.29 -6.97
N GLN A 125 -7.50 19.10 -5.70
CA GLN A 125 -8.19 20.12 -4.89
C GLN A 125 -7.39 21.42 -4.76
N ARG A 126 -6.06 21.35 -4.85
CA ARG A 126 -5.15 22.49 -4.83
C ARG A 126 -4.85 23.07 -6.22
N GLY A 127 -5.45 22.52 -7.28
CA GLY A 127 -5.14 22.92 -8.67
C GLY A 127 -3.74 22.52 -9.11
N LEU A 128 -3.14 21.51 -8.49
CA LEU A 128 -1.77 21.04 -8.74
C LEU A 128 -1.77 19.63 -9.40
N SER A 129 -2.86 19.25 -10.05
CA SER A 129 -2.98 17.95 -10.71
C SER A 129 -1.85 17.80 -11.76
N PRO A 130 -1.00 16.77 -11.65
CA PRO A 130 0.07 16.56 -12.62
C PRO A 130 -0.49 15.91 -13.89
N SER A 131 0.14 16.14 -15.03
CA SER A 131 -0.12 15.35 -16.25
C SER A 131 0.65 14.03 -16.25
N GLU A 132 1.79 13.99 -15.56
CA GLU A 132 2.62 12.80 -15.35
C GLU A 132 2.94 12.67 -13.87
N HIS A 133 2.69 11.49 -13.31
CA HIS A 133 2.99 11.21 -11.91
C HIS A 133 3.99 10.06 -11.82
N LEU A 134 5.22 10.37 -11.42
CA LEU A 134 6.30 9.42 -11.25
C LEU A 134 6.21 8.81 -9.85
N LEU A 135 5.93 7.52 -9.78
CA LEU A 135 5.63 6.80 -8.54
C LEU A 135 6.64 5.68 -8.27
N ASP A 136 6.95 5.44 -7.00
CA ASP A 136 7.70 4.23 -6.63
C ASP A 136 6.85 2.97 -6.81
N ALA A 137 7.51 1.81 -6.92
CA ALA A 137 6.87 0.51 -7.15
C ALA A 137 5.76 0.17 -6.14
N GLY A 138 5.85 0.70 -4.92
CA GLY A 138 4.84 0.49 -3.87
C GLY A 138 3.51 1.19 -4.13
N TYR A 139 3.49 2.18 -5.02
CA TYR A 139 2.32 3.01 -5.34
C TYR A 139 1.61 2.61 -6.63
N VAL A 140 2.16 1.65 -7.39
CA VAL A 140 1.70 1.37 -8.76
C VAL A 140 1.22 -0.05 -8.91
N ASP A 141 -0.01 -0.19 -9.40
CA ASP A 141 -0.53 -1.45 -9.95
C ASP A 141 -1.35 -1.20 -11.23
N ALA A 142 -1.88 -2.26 -11.81
CA ALA A 142 -2.67 -2.16 -13.04
C ALA A 142 -3.96 -1.37 -12.85
N GLY A 143 -4.62 -1.49 -11.69
CA GLY A 143 -5.85 -0.77 -11.38
C GLY A 143 -5.61 0.74 -11.30
N ILE A 144 -4.52 1.15 -10.62
CA ILE A 144 -4.12 2.56 -10.52
C ILE A 144 -3.79 3.14 -11.90
N ILE A 145 -3.07 2.39 -12.75
CA ILE A 145 -2.76 2.87 -14.11
C ILE A 145 -4.04 3.07 -14.93
N LEU A 146 -4.98 2.12 -14.86
CA LEU A 146 -6.26 2.22 -15.55
C LEU A 146 -7.11 3.38 -15.03
N HIS A 147 -7.32 3.45 -13.72
CA HIS A 147 -8.11 4.50 -13.10
C HIS A 147 -7.58 5.89 -13.47
N ASN A 148 -6.27 6.09 -13.38
CA ASN A 148 -5.66 7.37 -13.73
C ASN A 148 -5.81 7.73 -15.21
N ARG A 149 -5.65 6.75 -16.10
CA ARG A 149 -5.85 6.96 -17.55
C ARG A 149 -7.27 7.35 -17.90
N GLU A 150 -8.26 6.70 -17.27
CA GLU A 150 -9.67 6.85 -17.64
C GLU A 150 -10.38 7.99 -16.91
N GLN A 151 -10.01 8.25 -15.65
CA GLN A 151 -10.74 9.14 -14.78
C GLN A 151 -10.01 10.44 -14.43
N GLN A 152 -8.67 10.42 -14.42
CA GLN A 152 -7.88 11.54 -13.94
C GLN A 152 -7.07 12.23 -15.03
N GLU A 153 -6.96 11.65 -16.22
CA GLU A 153 -6.06 12.10 -17.30
C GLU A 153 -4.60 12.25 -16.85
N ILE A 154 -4.17 11.43 -15.86
CA ILE A 154 -2.81 11.41 -15.34
C ILE A 154 -2.06 10.21 -15.91
N GLU A 155 -0.91 10.44 -16.54
CA GLU A 155 -0.01 9.37 -16.93
C GLU A 155 0.81 8.91 -15.71
N VAL A 156 0.53 7.70 -15.21
CA VAL A 156 1.28 7.09 -14.11
C VAL A 156 2.55 6.45 -14.67
N ILE A 157 3.71 6.85 -14.15
CA ILE A 157 5.03 6.34 -14.53
C ILE A 157 5.68 5.73 -13.29
N GLY A 158 5.79 4.42 -13.28
CA GLY A 158 6.43 3.71 -12.18
C GLY A 158 6.59 2.24 -12.49
N PRO A 159 7.54 1.56 -11.83
CA PRO A 159 7.76 0.14 -12.07
C PRO A 159 6.60 -0.66 -11.51
N VAL A 160 6.04 -1.53 -12.33
CA VAL A 160 5.02 -2.49 -11.92
C VAL A 160 5.68 -3.79 -11.44
N SER A 161 4.96 -4.55 -10.61
CA SER A 161 5.45 -5.81 -10.09
C SER A 161 5.81 -6.77 -11.22
N GLN A 162 7.01 -7.35 -11.14
CA GLN A 162 7.47 -8.38 -12.06
C GLN A 162 6.64 -9.66 -11.89
N ASN A 163 6.72 -10.54 -12.88
CA ASN A 163 6.10 -11.83 -12.77
C ASN A 163 6.82 -12.69 -11.71
N ASN A 164 6.16 -12.87 -10.57
CA ASN A 164 6.71 -13.61 -9.44
C ASN A 164 6.55 -15.14 -9.55
N GLN A 165 5.99 -15.65 -10.63
CA GLN A 165 5.88 -17.08 -10.86
C GLN A 165 7.29 -17.68 -10.95
N TRP A 166 7.45 -18.90 -10.42
CA TRP A 166 8.75 -19.56 -10.37
C TRP A 166 9.34 -19.77 -11.77
N GLN A 167 8.50 -19.98 -12.78
CA GLN A 167 8.90 -20.11 -14.18
C GLN A 167 9.59 -18.84 -14.70
N ALA A 168 8.98 -17.70 -14.42
CA ALA A 168 9.55 -16.40 -14.81
C ALA A 168 10.86 -16.11 -14.06
N LYS A 169 10.92 -16.44 -12.75
CA LYS A 169 12.13 -16.26 -11.94
C LYS A 169 13.28 -17.15 -12.36
N ALA A 170 12.99 -18.38 -12.77
CA ALA A 170 13.99 -19.32 -13.23
C ALA A 170 14.44 -19.05 -14.68
N GLY A 171 13.70 -18.24 -15.43
CA GLY A 171 13.89 -18.07 -16.87
C GLY A 171 13.58 -19.33 -17.67
N GLU A 172 12.95 -20.31 -17.05
CA GLU A 172 12.66 -21.62 -17.62
C GLU A 172 11.19 -22.01 -17.38
N GLY A 173 10.62 -22.75 -18.32
CA GLY A 173 9.25 -23.24 -18.22
C GLY A 173 8.20 -22.25 -18.69
N TYR A 174 6.94 -22.63 -18.48
CA TYR A 174 5.78 -21.92 -19.01
C TYR A 174 5.15 -21.01 -17.93
N ASP A 175 5.55 -19.75 -17.94
CA ASP A 175 4.90 -18.70 -17.17
C ASP A 175 3.58 -18.25 -17.82
N LEU A 176 2.92 -17.24 -17.24
CA LEU A 176 1.65 -16.73 -17.75
C LEU A 176 1.75 -16.16 -19.18
N ALA A 177 2.90 -15.59 -19.55
CA ALA A 177 3.10 -14.99 -20.87
C ALA A 177 3.20 -16.05 -21.98
N SER A 178 3.49 -17.31 -21.64
CA SER A 178 3.56 -18.43 -22.56
C SER A 178 2.18 -18.95 -23.00
N PHE A 179 1.09 -18.48 -22.39
CA PHE A 179 -0.28 -18.91 -22.69
C PHE A 179 -0.99 -17.86 -23.53
N SER A 180 -1.75 -18.31 -24.55
CA SER A 180 -2.65 -17.44 -25.30
C SER A 180 -4.01 -17.41 -24.61
N ILE A 181 -4.55 -16.21 -24.35
CA ILE A 181 -5.84 -16.02 -23.69
C ILE A 181 -6.82 -15.38 -24.67
N ASP A 182 -7.89 -16.10 -24.99
CA ASP A 182 -9.03 -15.59 -25.76
C ASP A 182 -10.14 -15.16 -24.77
N TRP A 183 -10.23 -13.88 -24.55
CA TRP A 183 -11.18 -13.31 -23.61
C TRP A 183 -12.63 -13.40 -24.08
N GLN A 184 -12.85 -13.35 -25.39
CA GLN A 184 -14.21 -13.46 -25.97
C GLN A 184 -14.75 -14.87 -25.81
N LYS A 185 -13.93 -15.87 -26.14
CA LYS A 185 -14.30 -17.29 -25.96
C LYS A 185 -14.19 -17.75 -24.52
N ARG A 186 -13.62 -16.94 -23.61
CA ARG A 186 -13.30 -17.31 -22.23
C ARG A 186 -12.48 -18.58 -22.15
N GLN A 187 -11.43 -18.65 -22.94
CA GLN A 187 -10.59 -19.84 -23.09
C GLN A 187 -9.11 -19.44 -23.15
N ALA A 188 -8.24 -20.30 -22.64
CA ALA A 188 -6.81 -20.15 -22.80
C ALA A 188 -6.22 -21.39 -23.47
N THR A 189 -5.19 -21.18 -24.30
CA THR A 189 -4.42 -22.26 -24.96
C THR A 189 -3.03 -22.31 -24.36
N CYS A 190 -2.60 -23.49 -23.94
CA CYS A 190 -1.27 -23.69 -23.39
C CYS A 190 -0.22 -23.84 -24.53
N PRO A 191 1.10 -23.74 -24.24
CA PRO A 191 2.16 -23.87 -25.22
C PRO A 191 2.19 -25.23 -25.95
N GLN A 192 1.54 -26.27 -25.40
CA GLN A 192 1.39 -27.59 -26.03
C GLN A 192 0.09 -27.74 -26.84
N GLY A 193 -0.63 -26.65 -27.10
CA GLY A 193 -1.83 -26.62 -27.91
C GLY A 193 -3.13 -27.04 -27.20
N ASN A 194 -3.09 -27.46 -25.94
CA ASN A 194 -4.30 -27.82 -25.21
C ASN A 194 -5.06 -26.58 -24.74
N THR A 195 -6.40 -26.63 -24.81
CA THR A 195 -7.29 -25.55 -24.39
C THR A 195 -7.77 -25.77 -22.96
N SER A 196 -8.07 -24.66 -22.29
CA SER A 196 -8.63 -24.70 -20.94
C SER A 196 -10.06 -25.22 -20.93
N VAL A 197 -10.41 -25.96 -19.88
CA VAL A 197 -11.73 -26.58 -19.72
C VAL A 197 -12.66 -25.80 -18.80
N LYS A 198 -12.12 -24.86 -18.01
CA LYS A 198 -12.94 -24.09 -17.09
C LYS A 198 -12.41 -22.67 -16.95
N TRP A 199 -13.34 -21.72 -17.00
CA TRP A 199 -13.15 -20.29 -16.76
C TRP A 199 -14.01 -19.88 -15.59
N THR A 200 -13.42 -19.44 -14.47
CA THR A 200 -14.17 -19.17 -13.26
C THR A 200 -13.83 -17.77 -12.75
N PRO A 201 -14.78 -16.83 -12.83
CA PRO A 201 -14.64 -15.56 -12.12
C PRO A 201 -14.49 -15.79 -10.62
N ARG A 202 -13.63 -15.04 -9.98
CA ARG A 202 -13.36 -15.08 -8.53
C ARG A 202 -13.05 -13.68 -8.03
N THR A 203 -13.04 -13.52 -6.72
CA THR A 203 -12.53 -12.34 -6.05
C THR A 203 -11.34 -12.75 -5.18
N ASP A 204 -10.31 -11.92 -5.12
CA ASP A 204 -9.20 -12.17 -4.21
C ASP A 204 -9.53 -11.76 -2.77
N GLN A 205 -8.59 -11.95 -1.86
CA GLN A 205 -8.75 -11.62 -0.44
C GLN A 205 -8.94 -10.12 -0.16
N HIS A 206 -8.63 -9.26 -1.14
CA HIS A 206 -8.77 -7.81 -1.06
C HIS A 206 -10.01 -7.29 -1.80
N GLY A 207 -10.86 -8.19 -2.31
CA GLY A 207 -12.07 -7.80 -3.05
C GLY A 207 -11.87 -7.56 -4.55
N HIS A 208 -10.64 -7.71 -5.08
CA HIS A 208 -10.39 -7.45 -6.51
C HIS A 208 -10.84 -8.62 -7.39
N PRO A 209 -11.50 -8.34 -8.51
CA PRO A 209 -11.94 -9.36 -9.45
C PRO A 209 -10.73 -10.03 -10.12
N LYS A 210 -10.82 -11.34 -10.26
CA LYS A 210 -9.84 -12.17 -10.98
C LYS A 210 -10.53 -13.34 -11.67
N VAL A 211 -9.84 -13.98 -12.58
CA VAL A 211 -10.30 -15.17 -13.28
C VAL A 211 -9.34 -16.34 -13.01
N ALA A 212 -9.89 -17.46 -12.62
CA ALA A 212 -9.16 -18.72 -12.56
C ALA A 212 -9.47 -19.55 -13.82
N ILE A 213 -8.44 -19.81 -14.62
CA ILE A 213 -8.52 -20.57 -15.85
C ILE A 213 -7.88 -21.93 -15.61
N ARG A 214 -8.65 -23.01 -15.71
CA ARG A 214 -8.19 -24.36 -15.42
C ARG A 214 -8.10 -25.20 -16.68
N PHE A 215 -7.00 -25.92 -16.84
CA PHE A 215 -6.79 -26.90 -17.91
C PHE A 215 -7.30 -28.30 -17.54
N GLY A 216 -7.44 -29.19 -18.54
CA GLY A 216 -7.85 -30.55 -18.34
C GLY A 216 -6.84 -31.33 -17.49
N LEU A 217 -7.32 -32.13 -16.53
CA LEU A 217 -6.43 -32.94 -15.71
C LEU A 217 -5.77 -34.04 -16.52
N HIS A 218 -6.54 -34.68 -17.42
CA HIS A 218 -6.06 -35.73 -18.29
C HIS A 218 -4.92 -35.21 -19.19
N ASP A 219 -5.15 -34.10 -19.88
CA ASP A 219 -4.19 -33.46 -20.79
C ASP A 219 -2.90 -33.07 -20.08
N CYS A 220 -3.05 -32.47 -18.86
CA CYS A 220 -1.90 -32.09 -18.04
C CYS A 220 -1.12 -33.29 -17.48
N ARG A 221 -1.77 -34.43 -17.18
CA ARG A 221 -1.08 -35.62 -16.68
C ARG A 221 -0.24 -36.30 -17.76
N ALA A 222 -0.76 -36.37 -18.96
CA ALA A 222 -0.07 -36.95 -20.11
C ALA A 222 0.99 -36.04 -20.76
N CYS A 223 1.04 -34.78 -20.34
CA CYS A 223 1.88 -33.76 -20.97
C CYS A 223 3.36 -33.94 -20.64
N PRO A 224 4.26 -34.08 -21.61
CA PRO A 224 5.70 -34.24 -21.40
C PRO A 224 6.33 -32.98 -20.82
N ALA A 225 5.74 -31.80 -21.07
CA ALA A 225 6.20 -30.51 -20.57
C ALA A 225 5.61 -30.14 -19.18
N ARG A 226 4.92 -31.09 -18.52
CA ARG A 226 4.32 -30.86 -17.21
C ARG A 226 5.28 -30.28 -16.14
N PRO A 227 6.54 -30.79 -16.02
CA PRO A 227 7.49 -30.25 -15.04
C PRO A 227 7.81 -28.76 -15.25
N GLN A 228 7.78 -28.28 -16.49
CA GLN A 228 7.98 -26.87 -16.85
C GLN A 228 6.74 -26.01 -16.58
N CYS A 229 5.58 -26.63 -16.42
CA CYS A 229 4.28 -25.96 -16.34
C CYS A 229 3.75 -25.86 -14.90
N THR A 230 3.85 -26.93 -14.09
CA THR A 230 3.33 -26.97 -12.72
C THR A 230 4.17 -27.86 -11.81
N ARG A 231 4.32 -27.44 -10.56
CA ARG A 231 4.94 -28.24 -9.49
C ARG A 231 3.96 -29.19 -8.80
N SER A 232 2.65 -29.06 -9.07
CA SER A 232 1.66 -29.93 -8.47
C SER A 232 1.72 -31.32 -9.08
N ALA A 233 1.85 -32.36 -8.26
CA ALA A 233 1.80 -33.75 -8.69
C ALA A 233 0.38 -34.16 -9.13
N ALA A 234 -0.65 -33.66 -8.48
CA ALA A 234 -2.04 -34.09 -8.64
C ALA A 234 -2.90 -33.13 -9.47
N ALA A 235 -2.75 -31.81 -9.30
CA ALA A 235 -3.61 -30.83 -9.94
C ALA A 235 -3.15 -30.46 -11.36
N PRO A 236 -4.08 -30.09 -12.27
CA PRO A 236 -3.73 -29.53 -13.57
C PRO A 236 -3.16 -28.10 -13.42
N ARG A 237 -2.67 -27.53 -14.53
CA ARG A 237 -2.32 -26.10 -14.56
C ARG A 237 -3.57 -25.25 -14.33
N ILE A 238 -3.42 -24.26 -13.47
CA ILE A 238 -4.41 -23.20 -13.27
C ILE A 238 -3.68 -21.86 -13.46
N LEU A 239 -4.25 -21.00 -14.30
CA LEU A 239 -3.81 -19.62 -14.41
C LEU A 239 -4.74 -18.76 -13.55
N ALA A 240 -4.17 -17.79 -12.86
CA ALA A 240 -4.91 -16.73 -12.18
C ALA A 240 -4.55 -15.41 -12.86
N VAL A 241 -5.54 -14.78 -13.46
CA VAL A 241 -5.40 -13.50 -14.16
C VAL A 241 -6.35 -12.47 -13.59
N ARG A 242 -6.01 -11.21 -13.69
CA ARG A 242 -6.89 -10.07 -13.40
C ARG A 242 -7.96 -9.94 -14.49
N THR A 243 -8.74 -8.87 -14.49
CA THR A 243 -9.62 -8.54 -15.63
C THR A 243 -8.81 -8.38 -16.91
N GLN A 244 -9.49 -8.36 -18.05
CA GLN A 244 -8.81 -8.22 -19.35
C GLN A 244 -8.02 -6.91 -19.40
N GLU A 245 -8.66 -5.80 -19.03
CA GLU A 245 -8.08 -4.47 -19.07
C GLU A 245 -6.83 -4.38 -18.16
N GLU A 246 -6.95 -4.85 -16.92
CA GLU A 246 -5.81 -4.87 -15.99
C GLU A 246 -4.68 -5.78 -16.47
N PHE A 247 -5.01 -6.93 -17.07
CA PHE A 247 -4.03 -7.85 -17.62
C PHE A 247 -3.24 -7.21 -18.77
N GLU A 248 -3.94 -6.61 -19.73
CA GLU A 248 -3.32 -5.97 -20.89
C GLU A 248 -2.46 -4.77 -20.49
N VAL A 249 -2.95 -3.93 -19.58
CA VAL A 249 -2.19 -2.80 -19.03
C VAL A 249 -0.93 -3.28 -18.31
N LEU A 250 -1.04 -4.31 -17.48
CA LEU A 250 0.11 -4.85 -16.75
C LEU A 250 1.17 -5.44 -17.70
N GLN A 251 0.75 -6.16 -18.75
CA GLN A 251 1.69 -6.68 -19.75
C GLN A 251 2.37 -5.56 -20.53
N SER A 252 1.63 -4.53 -20.91
CA SER A 252 2.16 -3.35 -21.59
C SER A 252 3.14 -2.58 -20.71
N ALA A 253 2.79 -2.34 -19.44
CA ALA A 253 3.66 -1.66 -18.48
C ALA A 253 4.97 -2.43 -18.22
N ARG A 254 4.91 -3.78 -18.12
CA ARG A 254 6.11 -4.63 -18.00
C ARG A 254 7.05 -4.51 -19.19
N LYS A 255 6.52 -4.48 -20.41
CA LYS A 255 7.33 -4.29 -21.62
C LYS A 255 7.93 -2.88 -21.68
N LEU A 256 7.14 -1.87 -21.28
CA LEU A 256 7.55 -0.48 -21.30
C LEU A 256 8.70 -0.20 -20.31
N GLN A 257 8.63 -0.73 -19.08
CA GLN A 257 9.63 -0.49 -18.04
C GLN A 257 11.03 -1.02 -18.38
N ASP A 258 11.13 -1.96 -19.31
CA ASP A 258 12.41 -2.49 -19.78
C ASP A 258 13.07 -1.59 -20.84
N THR A 259 12.36 -0.59 -21.36
CA THR A 259 12.87 0.31 -22.39
C THR A 259 13.80 1.39 -21.80
N LYS A 260 14.76 1.84 -22.63
CA LYS A 260 15.65 2.97 -22.27
C LYS A 260 14.86 4.26 -22.03
N ALA A 261 13.80 4.49 -22.83
CA ALA A 261 12.97 5.68 -22.73
C ALA A 261 12.25 5.75 -21.36
N PHE A 262 11.67 4.63 -20.92
CA PHE A 262 11.04 4.57 -19.59
C PHE A 262 12.06 4.85 -18.48
N ARG A 263 13.23 4.21 -18.54
CA ARG A 263 14.28 4.39 -17.52
C ARG A 263 14.75 5.83 -17.43
N ALA A 264 14.90 6.51 -18.55
CA ALA A 264 15.27 7.94 -18.59
C ALA A 264 14.19 8.84 -17.95
N ARG A 265 12.92 8.61 -18.29
CA ARG A 265 11.80 9.35 -17.65
C ARG A 265 11.73 9.06 -16.15
N TYR A 266 11.79 7.81 -15.78
CA TYR A 266 11.67 7.38 -14.37
C TYR A 266 12.86 7.86 -13.51
N ALA A 267 14.05 8.02 -14.08
CA ALA A 267 15.22 8.52 -13.38
C ALA A 267 15.04 9.94 -12.80
N GLN A 268 14.14 10.74 -13.36
CA GLN A 268 13.81 12.08 -12.83
C GLN A 268 13.22 12.00 -11.42
N ARG A 269 12.64 10.86 -11.02
CA ARG A 269 12.17 10.61 -9.66
C ARG A 269 13.26 10.70 -8.59
N SER A 270 14.53 10.53 -8.96
CA SER A 270 15.65 10.47 -8.00
C SER A 270 15.81 11.75 -7.16
N GLY A 271 15.29 12.88 -7.60
CA GLY A 271 15.33 14.16 -6.86
C GLY A 271 14.70 14.04 -5.47
N ILE A 272 13.58 13.34 -5.36
CA ILE A 272 12.85 13.19 -4.08
C ILE A 272 13.64 12.43 -3.00
N GLU A 273 14.60 11.59 -3.38
CA GLU A 273 15.49 10.91 -2.44
C GLU A 273 16.33 11.93 -1.63
N GLY A 274 16.75 13.03 -2.29
CA GLY A 274 17.42 14.16 -1.63
C GLY A 274 16.52 14.84 -0.62
N THR A 275 15.27 15.10 -0.99
CA THR A 275 14.24 15.70 -0.14
C THR A 275 13.96 14.83 1.09
N HIS A 276 13.80 13.52 0.93
CA HIS A 276 13.68 12.57 2.04
C HIS A 276 14.91 12.63 2.96
N SER A 277 16.10 12.56 2.38
CA SER A 277 17.36 12.63 3.15
C SER A 277 17.48 13.92 3.95
N GLN A 278 17.08 15.05 3.38
CA GLN A 278 17.05 16.33 4.05
C GLN A 278 16.00 16.36 5.18
N ALA A 279 14.81 15.83 4.95
CA ALA A 279 13.76 15.74 5.96
C ALA A 279 14.21 14.91 7.17
N VAL A 280 14.88 13.79 6.94
CA VAL A 280 15.47 12.97 8.00
C VAL A 280 16.54 13.73 8.79
N ARG A 281 17.51 14.35 8.12
CA ARG A 281 18.67 14.97 8.76
C ARG A 281 18.34 16.29 9.44
N SER A 282 17.52 17.12 8.80
CA SER A 282 17.27 18.51 9.24
C SER A 282 15.99 18.65 10.08
N LEU A 283 14.98 17.82 9.81
CA LEU A 283 13.69 17.89 10.48
C LEU A 283 13.49 16.76 11.52
N GLY A 284 14.43 15.83 11.62
CA GLY A 284 14.35 14.72 12.56
C GLY A 284 13.19 13.75 12.26
N LEU A 285 12.88 13.55 10.98
CA LEU A 285 11.73 12.73 10.54
C LEU A 285 11.78 11.28 11.05
N VAL A 286 12.97 10.74 11.27
CA VAL A 286 13.24 9.39 11.79
C VAL A 286 13.87 9.44 13.19
N ALA A 287 13.69 10.50 13.92
CA ALA A 287 14.23 10.59 15.25
C ALA A 287 13.30 9.90 16.26
N HIS A 288 13.73 8.79 16.75
CA HIS A 288 13.23 8.06 17.92
C HIS A 288 11.92 7.28 17.71
N GLY A 289 12.00 6.00 17.81
CA GLY A 289 10.87 5.09 17.92
C GLY A 289 9.98 5.45 19.11
N ILE A 290 8.96 6.19 18.87
CA ILE A 290 7.92 6.82 19.70
C ILE A 290 8.09 8.34 19.66
N SER A 291 8.02 8.94 18.50
CA SER A 291 7.79 10.38 18.43
C SER A 291 6.28 10.59 18.40
N VAL A 292 5.73 10.84 19.57
CA VAL A 292 4.35 11.32 19.73
C VAL A 292 4.24 12.62 18.96
N CYS A 293 3.70 12.56 17.76
CA CYS A 293 3.22 13.74 17.07
C CYS A 293 1.92 14.21 17.74
N ARG A 294 2.01 14.67 18.99
CA ARG A 294 0.96 15.57 19.49
C ARG A 294 0.96 16.75 18.56
N LYS A 295 -0.17 17.03 17.93
CA LYS A 295 -0.43 18.13 16.98
C LYS A 295 0.19 19.50 17.32
N ARG A 296 0.73 19.68 18.53
CA ARG A 296 1.37 20.90 19.03
C ARG A 296 2.91 20.90 18.99
N HIS A 297 3.59 19.78 18.69
CA HIS A 297 5.06 19.70 18.81
C HIS A 297 5.76 19.00 17.63
N CYS A 298 5.03 18.56 16.61
CA CYS A 298 5.66 18.09 15.40
C CYS A 298 6.20 19.29 14.62
N ARG A 299 7.53 19.39 14.47
CA ARG A 299 8.18 20.45 13.69
C ARG A 299 7.70 20.48 12.23
N MET A 300 7.24 19.36 11.69
CA MET A 300 6.62 19.28 10.38
C MET A 300 5.18 19.80 10.34
N CYS A 301 4.45 19.83 11.46
CA CYS A 301 3.11 20.42 11.52
C CYS A 301 3.12 21.94 11.68
N LEU A 302 4.26 22.56 11.99
CA LEU A 302 4.39 24.02 12.16
C LEU A 302 4.24 24.81 10.85
N PRO A 303 4.66 24.34 9.66
CA PRO A 303 4.42 25.06 8.41
C PRO A 303 2.99 24.96 7.88
N LEU A 304 2.17 24.05 8.42
CA LEU A 304 0.78 23.85 7.99
C LEU A 304 -0.24 24.72 8.77
N GLN A 305 0.24 25.74 9.49
CA GLN A 305 -0.67 26.77 10.01
C GLN A 305 -1.24 27.61 8.86
N PRO A 306 -2.51 28.09 8.99
CA PRO A 306 -3.20 28.82 7.91
C PRO A 306 -2.53 30.13 7.44
N SER A 307 -1.38 30.49 7.99
CA SER A 307 -0.59 31.65 7.56
C SER A 307 0.12 31.47 6.21
N ILE A 308 0.14 30.26 5.61
CA ILE A 308 0.65 30.07 4.24
C ILE A 308 -0.38 30.54 3.18
N SER A 309 -1.62 30.83 3.56
CA SER A 309 -2.58 31.49 2.67
C SER A 309 -2.22 32.94 2.33
N SER A 310 -1.19 33.52 2.95
CA SER A 310 -0.76 34.90 2.73
C SER A 310 0.61 35.06 2.04
N VAL A 311 1.28 33.97 1.67
CA VAL A 311 2.38 34.07 0.71
C VAL A 311 1.74 34.24 -0.66
N SER A 312 1.53 35.48 -1.06
CA SER A 312 1.13 35.86 -2.40
C SER A 312 2.19 35.34 -3.39
N MET A 313 1.95 34.11 -3.89
CA MET A 313 2.64 33.68 -5.09
C MET A 313 2.27 34.67 -6.19
N PRO A 314 3.24 35.23 -6.95
CA PRO A 314 2.92 36.03 -8.10
C PRO A 314 2.02 35.20 -9.02
N PHE A 315 0.86 35.74 -9.32
CA PHE A 315 -0.18 35.14 -10.15
C PHE A 315 0.38 34.94 -11.56
N TRP A 316 0.90 33.77 -11.83
CA TRP A 316 1.38 33.38 -13.16
C TRP A 316 0.19 33.03 -14.04
N ARG A 317 -0.35 34.03 -14.74
CA ARG A 317 -1.20 33.85 -15.91
C ARG A 317 -0.31 33.56 -17.11
N GLY A 318 -0.09 32.28 -17.41
CA GLY A 318 0.61 31.93 -18.64
C GLY A 318 0.64 30.43 -18.87
N LYS A 319 -0.05 30.00 -19.92
CA LYS A 319 -0.01 28.69 -20.59
C LYS A 319 0.00 27.46 -19.67
N ARG A 320 -1.00 26.61 -19.75
CA ARG A 320 -1.05 25.27 -19.16
C ARG A 320 0.20 24.47 -19.60
N GLN A 321 1.29 24.62 -18.88
CA GLN A 321 2.38 23.66 -18.96
C GLN A 321 1.98 22.43 -18.17
N ARG A 322 2.17 21.27 -18.78
CA ARG A 322 1.90 19.97 -18.14
C ARG A 322 2.94 19.78 -17.04
N ARG A 323 2.50 19.61 -15.80
CA ARG A 323 3.37 19.41 -14.63
C ARG A 323 3.60 17.93 -14.40
N ARG A 324 4.80 17.59 -13.96
CA ARG A 324 5.17 16.25 -13.50
C ARG A 324 5.27 16.26 -11.98
N ALA A 325 4.84 15.19 -11.33
CA ALA A 325 4.95 15.03 -9.87
C ALA A 325 5.63 13.71 -9.50
N LEU A 326 6.40 13.75 -8.44
CA LEU A 326 7.11 12.60 -7.85
C LEU A 326 6.48 12.18 -6.55
N HIS A 327 6.52 10.90 -6.28
CA HIS A 327 6.04 10.36 -5.03
C HIS A 327 6.92 9.22 -4.52
N ALA A 328 7.25 9.25 -3.24
CA ALA A 328 7.99 8.21 -2.52
C ALA A 328 7.58 8.17 -1.04
N SER A 329 7.69 7.02 -0.40
CA SER A 329 7.47 6.86 1.03
C SER A 329 8.76 6.52 1.78
N LEU A 330 8.88 7.03 2.98
CA LEU A 330 9.85 6.57 3.98
C LEU A 330 9.16 5.64 4.98
N PRO A 331 9.87 4.62 5.43
CA PRO A 331 9.42 3.78 6.54
C PRO A 331 9.36 4.55 7.85
#